data_6d7e596e9eb93062ee0be8e3d72c88f0
#
_entry.id   6d7e596e9eb93062ee0be8e3d72c88f0
#
_cell.length_a   1.000
_cell.length_b   1.000
_cell.length_c   1.000
_cell.angle_alpha   90.00
_cell.angle_beta   90.00
_cell.angle_gamma   90.00
#
_symmetry.space_group_name_H-M   'P 1'
#
loop_
_entity.id
_entity.type
_entity.pdbx_description
1 polymer ?
#
loop_
_entity_poly.entity_id
_entity_poly.type
_entity_poly.pdbx_seq_one_letter_code
_entity_poly.pdbx_strand_id
1 'polypeptide(L)'
;HNFGMVVYHGGTLYIDDGKPTPALMGETLRNLREIAPTVYFNVPTGFEAIANAMHSDEALRANLLSKVKMFFYAGAALAQPVWDSLYAAQEKEVGERIVMTTGLGMTESGPFAIFVTNPHVKAGDLGVPTPGLTIKLVDMQGKTEVRYKGPNITPGYWRAPEDTSE
;
A
#
# COMPACT_ATOMS: atom_id res chain seq x y z
N HIS A 1 -2.57 11.93 -3.53
CA HIS A 1 -1.15 11.85 -3.16
C HIS A 1 -0.30 11.16 -4.24
N ASN A 2 -0.75 10.04 -4.81
CA ASN A 2 0.03 9.32 -5.82
C ASN A 2 0.35 10.19 -7.03
N PHE A 3 -0.63 10.92 -7.57
CA PHE A 3 -0.41 11.86 -8.67
C PHE A 3 0.62 12.94 -8.32
N GLY A 4 0.47 13.59 -7.17
CA GLY A 4 1.39 14.64 -6.72
C GLY A 4 2.83 14.12 -6.54
N MET A 5 2.99 12.92 -5.98
CA MET A 5 4.30 12.28 -5.82
C MET A 5 4.97 12.02 -7.16
N VAL A 6 4.24 11.47 -8.14
CA VAL A 6 4.79 11.17 -9.47
C VAL A 6 5.19 12.45 -10.21
N VAL A 7 4.35 13.48 -10.18
CA VAL A 7 4.66 14.78 -10.81
C VAL A 7 5.87 15.44 -10.17
N TYR A 8 5.94 15.44 -8.83
CA TYR A 8 7.08 16.04 -8.10
C TYR A 8 8.42 15.37 -8.47
N HIS A 9 8.43 14.08 -8.70
CA HIS A 9 9.63 13.31 -9.08
C HIS A 9 9.85 13.19 -10.59
N GLY A 10 9.03 13.83 -11.43
CA GLY A 10 9.14 13.74 -12.90
C GLY A 10 8.92 12.35 -13.47
N GLY A 11 8.15 11.52 -12.78
CA GLY A 11 7.87 10.15 -13.17
C GLY A 11 6.68 10.01 -14.12
N THR A 12 6.34 8.78 -14.48
CA THR A 12 5.15 8.42 -15.25
C THR A 12 4.16 7.71 -14.34
N LEU A 13 2.91 8.17 -14.30
CA LEU A 13 1.82 7.52 -13.61
C LEU A 13 1.04 6.63 -14.58
N TYR A 14 1.01 5.33 -14.32
CA TYR A 14 0.14 4.39 -15.00
C TYR A 14 -1.11 4.18 -14.14
N ILE A 15 -2.28 4.39 -14.72
CA ILE A 15 -3.58 4.17 -14.09
C ILE A 15 -4.19 2.94 -14.72
N ASP A 16 -4.48 1.93 -13.89
CA ASP A 16 -5.02 0.66 -14.31
C ASP A 16 -6.55 0.66 -14.19
N ASP A 17 -7.26 0.22 -15.23
CA ASP A 17 -8.71 0.04 -15.22
C ASP A 17 -9.15 -1.30 -14.59
N GLY A 18 -8.19 -2.18 -14.31
CA GLY A 18 -8.43 -3.45 -13.63
C GLY A 18 -8.93 -3.24 -12.18
N LYS A 19 -9.56 -4.29 -11.67
CA LYS A 19 -10.00 -4.35 -10.27
C LYS A 19 -9.70 -5.73 -9.71
N PRO A 20 -9.51 -5.87 -8.39
CA PRO A 20 -9.23 -7.15 -7.75
C PRO A 20 -10.50 -8.01 -7.62
N THR A 21 -11.17 -8.21 -8.75
CA THR A 21 -12.36 -9.07 -8.89
C THR A 21 -12.11 -10.07 -10.01
N PRO A 22 -12.73 -11.27 -9.98
CA PRO A 22 -12.53 -12.28 -11.03
C PRO A 22 -12.74 -11.77 -12.46
N ALA A 23 -13.69 -10.85 -12.65
CA ALA A 23 -14.04 -10.31 -13.97
C ALA A 23 -13.01 -9.30 -14.52
N LEU A 24 -12.34 -8.53 -13.66
CA LEU A 24 -11.51 -7.40 -14.07
C LEU A 24 -10.03 -7.54 -13.71
N MET A 25 -9.65 -8.55 -12.93
CA MET A 25 -8.24 -8.80 -12.58
C MET A 25 -7.39 -9.13 -13.81
N GLY A 26 -7.98 -9.74 -14.83
CA GLY A 26 -7.30 -10.05 -16.09
C GLY A 26 -6.68 -8.82 -16.76
N GLU A 27 -7.31 -7.65 -16.64
CA GLU A 27 -6.80 -6.38 -17.16
C GLU A 27 -5.52 -5.95 -16.44
N THR A 28 -5.53 -5.97 -15.11
CA THR A 28 -4.34 -5.70 -14.29
C THR A 28 -3.17 -6.64 -14.64
N LEU A 29 -3.45 -7.95 -14.75
CA LEU A 29 -2.41 -8.93 -15.08
C LEU A 29 -1.84 -8.71 -16.49
N ARG A 30 -2.68 -8.35 -17.47
CA ARG A 30 -2.25 -7.99 -18.80
C ARG A 30 -1.31 -6.78 -18.79
N ASN A 31 -1.72 -5.71 -18.10
CA ASN A 31 -0.93 -4.49 -17.99
C ASN A 31 0.42 -4.75 -17.31
N LEU A 32 0.46 -5.57 -16.28
CA LEU A 32 1.70 -5.90 -15.57
C LEU A 32 2.64 -6.85 -16.36
N ARG A 33 2.15 -7.55 -17.38
CA ARG A 33 3.02 -8.27 -18.33
C ARG A 33 3.73 -7.33 -19.31
N GLU A 34 3.16 -6.14 -19.56
CA GLU A 34 3.67 -5.18 -20.53
C GLU A 34 4.43 -4.04 -19.86
N ILE A 35 3.98 -3.59 -18.68
CA ILE A 35 4.52 -2.44 -17.97
C ILE A 35 5.28 -2.92 -16.72
N ALA A 36 6.57 -2.59 -16.65
CA ALA A 36 7.42 -2.85 -15.49
C ALA A 36 7.50 -1.58 -14.62
N PRO A 37 6.69 -1.45 -13.55
CA PRO A 37 6.72 -0.29 -12.67
C PRO A 37 7.96 -0.30 -11.78
N THR A 38 8.41 0.88 -11.35
CA THR A 38 9.44 1.00 -10.31
C THR A 38 8.85 1.03 -8.90
N VAL A 39 7.63 1.54 -8.77
CA VAL A 39 6.82 1.52 -7.54
C VAL A 39 5.44 1.02 -7.90
N TYR A 40 4.93 0.06 -7.16
CA TYR A 40 3.62 -0.53 -7.42
C TYR A 40 2.72 -0.42 -6.19
N PHE A 41 1.56 0.17 -6.40
CA PHE A 41 0.53 0.37 -5.37
C PHE A 41 -0.66 -0.53 -5.64
N ASN A 42 -1.15 -1.22 -4.64
CA ASN A 42 -2.41 -1.96 -4.72
C ASN A 42 -3.04 -2.15 -3.34
N VAL A 43 -4.25 -2.68 -3.33
CA VAL A 43 -4.92 -3.16 -2.12
C VAL A 43 -4.55 -4.64 -1.86
N PRO A 44 -4.72 -5.15 -0.62
CA PRO A 44 -4.34 -6.52 -0.27
C PRO A 44 -4.92 -7.61 -1.18
N THR A 45 -6.19 -7.50 -1.56
CA THR A 45 -6.85 -8.45 -2.48
C THR A 45 -6.23 -8.44 -3.89
N GLY A 46 -5.73 -7.28 -4.34
CA GLY A 46 -4.98 -7.18 -5.60
C GLY A 46 -3.62 -7.87 -5.51
N PHE A 47 -2.90 -7.68 -4.40
CA PHE A 47 -1.63 -8.39 -4.18
C PHE A 47 -1.80 -9.90 -4.07
N GLU A 48 -2.86 -10.38 -3.43
CA GLU A 48 -3.17 -11.80 -3.36
C GLU A 48 -3.41 -12.39 -4.77
N ALA A 49 -4.21 -11.72 -5.59
CA ALA A 49 -4.47 -12.15 -6.95
C ALA A 49 -3.20 -12.17 -7.82
N ILE A 50 -2.33 -11.16 -7.68
CA ILE A 50 -1.04 -11.09 -8.38
C ILE A 50 -0.10 -12.19 -7.89
N ALA A 51 0.01 -12.40 -6.58
CA ALA A 51 0.84 -13.46 -6.00
C ALA A 51 0.43 -14.83 -6.55
N ASN A 52 -0.88 -15.12 -6.57
CA ASN A 52 -1.41 -16.35 -7.12
C ASN A 52 -1.10 -16.50 -8.62
N ALA A 53 -1.26 -15.43 -9.41
CA ALA A 53 -0.97 -15.47 -10.84
C ALA A 53 0.52 -15.71 -11.13
N MET A 54 1.44 -15.12 -10.37
CA MET A 54 2.89 -15.27 -10.54
C MET A 54 3.39 -16.71 -10.34
N HIS A 55 2.62 -17.59 -9.69
CA HIS A 55 3.01 -18.99 -9.56
C HIS A 55 3.14 -19.71 -10.90
N SER A 56 2.23 -19.44 -11.84
CA SER A 56 2.18 -20.09 -13.16
C SER A 56 2.48 -19.18 -14.33
N ASP A 57 2.47 -17.85 -14.13
CA ASP A 57 2.71 -16.86 -15.16
C ASP A 57 4.13 -16.29 -15.04
N GLU A 58 5.05 -16.91 -15.77
CA GLU A 58 6.45 -16.52 -15.79
C GLU A 58 6.66 -15.13 -16.41
N ALA A 59 5.92 -14.81 -17.48
CA ALA A 59 6.03 -13.52 -18.16
C ALA A 59 5.59 -12.36 -17.25
N LEU A 60 4.50 -12.55 -16.53
CA LEU A 60 4.04 -11.61 -15.50
C LEU A 60 5.10 -11.42 -14.41
N ARG A 61 5.59 -12.52 -13.85
CA ARG A 61 6.57 -12.50 -12.76
C ARG A 61 7.85 -11.80 -13.18
N ALA A 62 8.42 -12.19 -14.32
CA ALA A 62 9.65 -11.62 -14.84
C ALA A 62 9.51 -10.12 -15.13
N ASN A 63 8.43 -9.68 -15.80
CA ASN A 63 8.26 -8.28 -16.13
C ASN A 63 7.99 -7.42 -14.90
N LEU A 64 7.04 -7.80 -14.04
CA LEU A 64 6.70 -7.06 -12.83
C LEU A 64 7.91 -6.87 -11.90
N LEU A 65 8.70 -7.93 -11.70
CA LEU A 65 9.83 -7.91 -10.77
C LEU A 65 11.10 -7.31 -11.39
N SER A 66 11.17 -7.08 -12.70
CA SER A 66 12.37 -6.61 -13.39
C SER A 66 12.86 -5.22 -12.97
N LYS A 67 11.96 -4.32 -12.60
CA LYS A 67 12.27 -2.91 -12.27
C LYS A 67 11.70 -2.45 -10.94
N VAL A 68 10.80 -3.19 -10.33
CA VAL A 68 10.14 -2.76 -9.09
C VAL A 68 11.13 -2.68 -7.95
N LYS A 69 11.08 -1.58 -7.20
CA LYS A 69 11.92 -1.29 -6.03
C LYS A 69 11.11 -1.23 -4.74
N MET A 70 9.80 -1.05 -4.88
CA MET A 70 8.90 -0.95 -3.74
C MET A 70 7.49 -1.41 -4.11
N PHE A 71 6.94 -2.28 -3.30
CA PHE A 71 5.52 -2.57 -3.24
C PHE A 71 4.88 -1.81 -2.08
N PHE A 72 3.76 -1.16 -2.36
CA PHE A 72 2.99 -0.46 -1.35
C PHE A 72 1.56 -0.97 -1.33
N TYR A 73 1.11 -1.45 -0.17
CA TYR A 73 -0.28 -1.83 0.02
C TYR A 73 -0.95 -0.93 1.07
N ALA A 74 -2.23 -0.68 0.90
CA ALA A 74 -3.04 0.10 1.84
C ALA A 74 -4.52 -0.29 1.78
N GLY A 75 -5.29 0.23 2.74
CA GLY A 75 -6.74 0.04 2.82
C GLY A 75 -7.17 -1.12 3.70
N ALA A 76 -6.33 -2.13 3.88
CA ALA A 76 -6.54 -3.26 4.80
C ALA A 76 -5.19 -3.94 5.13
N ALA A 77 -5.20 -4.87 6.08
CA ALA A 77 -4.03 -5.69 6.38
C ALA A 77 -3.77 -6.71 5.26
N LEU A 78 -2.51 -6.93 4.92
CA LEU A 78 -2.07 -7.99 4.02
C LEU A 78 -1.68 -9.21 4.84
N ALA A 79 -2.31 -10.36 4.56
CA ALA A 79 -2.09 -11.58 5.31
C ALA A 79 -0.67 -12.15 5.12
N GLN A 80 -0.09 -12.73 6.18
CA GLN A 80 1.26 -13.29 6.15
C GLN A 80 1.49 -14.29 5.01
N PRO A 81 0.56 -15.22 4.68
CA PRO A 81 0.77 -16.14 3.55
C PRO A 81 0.93 -15.45 2.20
N VAL A 82 0.28 -14.30 1.99
CA VAL A 82 0.44 -13.51 0.76
C VAL A 82 1.82 -12.84 0.73
N TRP A 83 2.29 -12.32 1.88
CA TRP A 83 3.64 -11.82 2.03
C TRP A 83 4.68 -12.88 1.66
N ASP A 84 4.54 -14.07 2.25
CA ASP A 84 5.48 -15.17 2.03
C ASP A 84 5.50 -15.61 0.56
N SER A 85 4.32 -15.67 -0.08
CA SER A 85 4.19 -15.97 -1.50
C SER A 85 4.87 -14.93 -2.40
N LEU A 86 4.68 -13.64 -2.09
CA LEU A 86 5.34 -12.55 -2.82
C LEU A 86 6.85 -12.59 -2.65
N TYR A 87 7.35 -12.81 -1.43
CA TYR A 87 8.79 -12.95 -1.20
C TYR A 87 9.39 -14.17 -1.88
N ALA A 88 8.71 -15.31 -1.87
CA ALA A 88 9.16 -16.50 -2.59
C ALA A 88 9.27 -16.25 -4.11
N ALA A 89 8.31 -15.53 -4.70
CA ALA A 89 8.35 -15.14 -6.10
C ALA A 89 9.53 -14.19 -6.39
N GLN A 90 9.79 -13.23 -5.51
CA GLN A 90 10.90 -12.28 -5.63
C GLN A 90 12.25 -12.97 -5.51
N GLU A 91 12.45 -13.79 -4.48
CA GLU A 91 13.69 -14.56 -4.27
C GLU A 91 13.98 -15.50 -5.46
N LYS A 92 12.92 -16.12 -6.01
CA LYS A 92 13.05 -17.00 -7.19
C LYS A 92 13.47 -16.22 -8.44
N GLU A 93 12.88 -15.05 -8.68
CA GLU A 93 13.06 -14.31 -9.94
C GLU A 93 14.26 -13.39 -9.93
N VAL A 94 14.49 -12.65 -8.84
CA VAL A 94 15.53 -11.60 -8.77
C VAL A 94 16.58 -11.85 -7.68
N GLY A 95 16.44 -12.93 -6.90
CA GLY A 95 17.44 -13.35 -5.90
C GLY A 95 17.42 -12.53 -4.60
N GLU A 96 16.51 -11.56 -4.46
CA GLU A 96 16.41 -10.70 -3.28
C GLU A 96 14.96 -10.34 -2.97
N ARG A 97 14.71 -9.87 -1.74
CA ARG A 97 13.41 -9.34 -1.33
C ARG A 97 13.31 -7.86 -1.66
N ILE A 98 12.27 -7.53 -2.39
CA ILE A 98 11.91 -6.15 -2.70
C ILE A 98 11.15 -5.57 -1.52
N VAL A 99 11.42 -4.32 -1.17
CA VAL A 99 10.75 -3.64 -0.06
C VAL A 99 9.24 -3.66 -0.23
N MET A 100 8.56 -4.26 0.75
CA MET A 100 7.10 -4.18 0.89
C MET A 100 6.78 -3.23 2.03
N THR A 101 5.94 -2.25 1.79
CA THR A 101 5.61 -1.22 2.77
C THR A 101 4.11 -0.94 2.82
N THR A 102 3.69 -0.32 3.90
CA THR A 102 2.31 0.08 4.13
C THR A 102 2.27 1.32 5.01
N GLY A 103 1.09 1.88 5.16
CA GLY A 103 0.81 2.94 6.09
C GLY A 103 -0.62 2.89 6.58
N LEU A 104 -0.85 3.45 7.76
CA LEU A 104 -2.17 3.67 8.32
C LEU A 104 -2.52 5.14 8.21
N GLY A 105 -3.69 5.41 7.70
CA GLY A 105 -4.23 6.76 7.59
C GLY A 105 -5.69 6.74 7.18
N MET A 106 -6.25 7.93 7.10
CA MET A 106 -7.63 8.18 6.70
C MET A 106 -7.68 9.48 5.91
N THR A 107 -8.83 9.82 5.34
CA THR A 107 -9.02 11.08 4.61
C THR A 107 -8.63 12.28 5.47
N GLU A 108 -8.97 12.24 6.75
CA GLU A 108 -8.74 13.29 7.74
C GLU A 108 -7.26 13.45 8.12
N SER A 109 -6.39 12.50 7.78
CA SER A 109 -4.94 12.54 8.05
C SER A 109 -4.07 12.80 6.82
N GLY A 110 -4.66 13.04 5.67
CA GLY A 110 -4.13 13.52 4.41
C GLY A 110 -2.92 12.83 3.77
N PRO A 111 -2.93 11.55 3.42
CA PRO A 111 -3.63 10.35 3.83
C PRO A 111 -2.91 9.52 4.89
N PHE A 112 -1.64 9.82 5.23
CA PHE A 112 -0.82 9.00 6.11
C PHE A 112 -0.64 9.62 7.50
N ALA A 113 -0.93 8.82 8.53
CA ALA A 113 -0.62 9.11 9.91
C ALA A 113 0.59 8.29 10.40
N ILE A 114 0.66 7.03 9.99
CA ILE A 114 1.70 6.08 10.33
C ILE A 114 2.25 5.48 9.04
N PHE A 115 3.55 5.26 8.97
CA PHE A 115 4.20 4.70 7.81
C PHE A 115 5.29 3.70 8.19
N VAL A 116 5.36 2.61 7.46
CA VAL A 116 6.43 1.63 7.61
C VAL A 116 7.69 2.15 6.93
N THR A 117 8.76 2.30 7.71
CA THR A 117 10.09 2.73 7.24
C THR A 117 11.16 1.65 7.37
N ASN A 118 10.83 0.54 8.06
CA ASN A 118 11.77 -0.57 8.27
C ASN A 118 11.61 -1.62 7.16
N PRO A 119 12.68 -2.03 6.46
CA PRO A 119 12.63 -3.08 5.46
C PRO A 119 12.36 -4.48 6.05
N HIS A 120 12.56 -4.66 7.37
CA HIS A 120 12.31 -5.93 8.07
C HIS A 120 10.93 -5.99 8.73
N VAL A 121 9.93 -5.49 8.03
CA VAL A 121 8.54 -5.48 8.46
C VAL A 121 7.88 -6.84 8.22
N LYS A 122 6.88 -7.15 9.02
CA LYS A 122 6.00 -8.34 8.90
C LYS A 122 4.54 -7.93 8.85
N ALA A 123 3.70 -8.86 8.48
CA ALA A 123 2.26 -8.64 8.45
C ALA A 123 1.76 -8.14 9.82
N GLY A 124 0.97 -7.06 9.80
CA GLY A 124 0.44 -6.41 10.99
C GLY A 124 1.27 -5.23 11.51
N ASP A 125 2.52 -5.08 11.08
CA ASP A 125 3.30 -3.89 11.41
C ASP A 125 2.77 -2.68 10.60
N LEU A 126 2.50 -1.57 11.29
CA LEU A 126 1.98 -0.34 10.69
C LEU A 126 3.04 0.75 10.58
N GLY A 127 4.17 0.59 11.28
CA GLY A 127 5.27 1.53 11.27
C GLY A 127 5.22 2.57 12.38
N VAL A 128 5.73 3.75 12.10
CA VAL A 128 5.91 4.85 13.05
C VAL A 128 5.14 6.09 12.59
N PRO A 129 4.85 7.05 13.49
CA PRO A 129 4.24 8.31 13.12
C PRO A 129 5.05 9.03 12.03
N THR A 130 4.35 9.60 11.05
CA THR A 130 5.00 10.48 10.05
C THR A 130 5.60 11.72 10.71
N PRO A 131 6.66 12.32 10.14
CA PRO A 131 7.30 13.50 10.73
C PRO A 131 6.29 14.63 11.01
N GLY A 132 6.33 15.17 12.22
CA GLY A 132 5.42 16.22 12.69
C GLY A 132 4.08 15.73 13.24
N LEU A 133 3.81 14.42 13.18
CA LEU A 133 2.61 13.83 13.75
C LEU A 133 2.89 13.24 15.13
N THR A 134 1.96 13.48 16.05
CA THR A 134 1.93 12.85 17.38
C THR A 134 0.76 11.87 17.44
N ILE A 135 1.01 10.69 18.01
CA ILE A 135 -0.01 9.66 18.24
C ILE A 135 -0.23 9.47 19.72
N LYS A 136 -1.50 9.32 20.11
CA LYS A 136 -1.92 8.90 21.44
C LYS A 136 -2.76 7.64 21.31
N LEU A 137 -2.40 6.62 22.08
CA LEU A 137 -3.20 5.40 22.22
C LEU A 137 -4.06 5.54 23.48
N VAL A 138 -5.34 5.30 23.34
CA VAL A 138 -6.33 5.40 24.42
C VAL A 138 -7.06 4.07 24.56
N ASP A 139 -7.08 3.51 25.77
CA ASP A 139 -7.87 2.31 26.04
C ASP A 139 -9.36 2.68 26.11
N MET A 140 -10.15 2.02 25.27
CA MET A 140 -11.59 2.20 25.16
C MET A 140 -12.29 0.85 25.29
N GLN A 141 -12.48 0.39 26.54
CA GLN A 141 -13.23 -0.83 26.86
C GLN A 141 -12.69 -2.09 26.14
N GLY A 142 -11.39 -2.30 26.19
CA GLY A 142 -10.72 -3.46 25.57
C GLY A 142 -10.40 -3.29 24.08
N LYS A 143 -10.60 -2.10 23.54
CA LYS A 143 -10.10 -1.67 22.23
C LYS A 143 -9.14 -0.51 22.39
N THR A 144 -8.16 -0.41 21.50
CA THR A 144 -7.24 0.73 21.50
C THR A 144 -7.68 1.73 20.43
N GLU A 145 -8.09 2.90 20.86
CA GLU A 145 -8.34 4.04 19.98
C GLU A 145 -7.00 4.73 19.66
N VAL A 146 -6.81 5.06 18.40
CA VAL A 146 -5.63 5.80 17.94
C VAL A 146 -6.04 7.24 17.63
N ARG A 147 -5.47 8.18 18.37
CA ARG A 147 -5.69 9.62 18.15
C ARG A 147 -4.47 10.27 17.53
N TYR A 148 -4.70 11.15 16.58
CA TYR A 148 -3.67 11.84 15.82
C TYR A 148 -3.68 13.35 16.10
N LYS A 149 -2.48 13.96 16.15
CA LYS A 149 -2.30 15.40 16.20
C LYS A 149 -1.10 15.78 15.33
N GLY A 150 -1.33 16.67 14.37
CA GLY A 150 -0.27 17.15 13.48
C GLY A 150 -0.79 18.09 12.41
N PRO A 151 0.13 18.68 11.62
CA PRO A 151 -0.23 19.66 10.59
C PRO A 151 -1.02 19.07 9.42
N ASN A 152 -1.00 17.75 9.23
CA ASN A 152 -1.71 17.04 8.18
C ASN A 152 -3.14 16.60 8.60
N ILE A 153 -3.52 16.84 9.85
CA ILE A 153 -4.88 16.51 10.30
C ILE A 153 -5.83 17.62 9.84
N THR A 154 -6.93 17.22 9.22
CA THR A 154 -7.95 18.18 8.77
C THR A 154 -8.47 19.03 9.95
N PRO A 155 -8.71 20.32 9.75
CA PRO A 155 -9.36 21.16 10.77
C PRO A 155 -10.84 20.83 10.95
N GLY A 156 -11.43 20.06 10.04
CA GLY A 156 -12.83 19.66 10.09
C GLY A 156 -13.46 19.45 8.71
N TYR A 157 -14.73 19.15 8.72
CA TYR A 157 -15.53 18.92 7.50
C TYR A 157 -16.15 20.22 6.98
N TRP A 158 -16.12 20.38 5.67
CA TRP A 158 -16.66 21.58 5.02
C TRP A 158 -18.16 21.73 5.26
N ARG A 159 -18.58 22.84 5.90
CA ARG A 159 -19.95 23.15 6.25
C ARG A 159 -20.67 22.10 7.12
N ALA A 160 -19.93 21.28 7.85
CA ALA A 160 -20.44 20.26 8.73
C ALA A 160 -19.78 20.37 10.14
N PRO A 161 -20.11 21.42 10.91
CA PRO A 161 -19.48 21.63 12.22
C PRO A 161 -19.88 20.58 13.26
N GLU A 162 -21.07 19.99 13.13
CA GLU A 162 -21.55 18.92 14.02
C GLU A 162 -20.68 17.66 13.84
N ASP A 163 -20.49 17.21 12.58
CA ASP A 163 -19.64 16.06 12.26
C ASP A 163 -18.16 16.30 12.62
N THR A 164 -17.76 17.56 12.66
CA THR A 164 -16.39 17.95 13.04
C THR A 164 -16.15 17.84 14.55
N SER A 165 -17.20 17.97 15.35
CA SER A 165 -17.11 18.00 16.83
C SER A 165 -17.16 16.61 17.49
N GLU A 166 -17.52 15.57 16.74
CA GLU A 166 -17.50 14.18 17.19
C GLU A 166 -16.07 13.60 17.17
#